data_ca7db71554160979af7bee956f9de309
#
_entry.id   ca7db71554160979af7bee956f9de309
#
_cell.length_a   1.000
_cell.length_b   1.000
_cell.length_c   1.000
_cell.angle_alpha   90.00
_cell.angle_beta   90.00
_cell.angle_gamma   90.00
#
_symmetry.space_group_name_H-M   'P 1'
#
loop_
_entity.id
_entity.type
_entity.pdbx_description
1 polymer ?
#
loop_
_entity_poly.entity_id
_entity_poly.type
_entity_poly.pdbx_seq_one_letter_code
_entity_poly.pdbx_strand_id
1 'polypeptide(L)'
;MSRISLNQVESSERFYRIPKVFTDENSYYCTMRLESKFAYGLLKDRFELSIKNKWVDKEKNIYLIFTVKELEKVLGCKKDKVHQIKRELAQYGLLEEERQGLNKPNRIYVLNIDTMRTSEKPTSNEAIMPIVTSQISMRLLRVLISSNLR
;
A
#
# COMPACT_ATOMS: atom_id res chain seq x y z
N MET A 1 7.71 17.46 31.96
CA MET A 1 8.10 17.13 30.57
C MET A 1 9.56 17.51 30.40
N SER A 2 10.42 16.60 29.96
CA SER A 2 11.83 16.87 29.67
C SER A 2 12.06 17.04 28.17
N ARG A 3 13.06 17.83 27.79
CA ARG A 3 13.51 17.94 26.42
C ARG A 3 14.27 16.67 26.04
N ILE A 4 14.17 16.23 24.76
CA ILE A 4 14.92 15.09 24.27
C ILE A 4 16.40 15.46 24.24
N SER A 5 17.24 14.69 24.94
CA SER A 5 18.69 14.86 24.95
C SER A 5 19.33 14.03 23.84
N LEU A 6 20.55 14.41 23.44
CA LEU A 6 21.32 13.71 22.40
C LEU A 6 21.46 12.20 22.71
N ASN A 7 21.66 11.86 23.97
CA ASN A 7 21.82 10.47 24.41
C ASN A 7 20.51 9.65 24.38
N GLN A 8 19.36 10.31 24.28
CA GLN A 8 18.05 9.64 24.20
C GLN A 8 17.63 9.30 22.76
N VAL A 9 18.27 9.90 21.76
CA VAL A 9 17.98 9.63 20.34
C VAL A 9 18.36 8.19 19.94
N GLU A 10 19.29 7.57 20.66
CA GLU A 10 19.74 6.20 20.44
C GLU A 10 18.89 5.14 21.15
N SER A 11 17.89 5.56 21.93
CA SER A 11 17.01 4.60 22.62
C SER A 11 16.13 3.82 21.64
N SER A 12 15.93 2.54 21.93
CA SER A 12 15.25 1.55 21.11
C SER A 12 13.72 1.74 21.08
N GLU A 13 13.23 2.91 20.71
CA GLU A 13 11.81 3.13 20.49
C GLU A 13 11.34 2.37 19.25
N ARG A 14 10.12 1.85 19.30
CA ARG A 14 9.48 1.21 18.15
C ARG A 14 8.88 2.28 17.25
N PHE A 15 9.25 2.27 15.98
CA PHE A 15 8.78 3.23 14.99
C PHE A 15 8.06 2.57 13.83
N TYR A 16 7.01 3.19 13.35
CA TYR A 16 6.50 2.91 12.01
C TYR A 16 7.38 3.60 10.97
N ARG A 17 7.80 2.86 9.95
CA ARG A 17 8.62 3.41 8.86
C ARG A 17 7.72 4.06 7.82
N ILE A 18 7.77 5.36 7.70
CA ILE A 18 7.11 6.13 6.66
C ILE A 18 8.10 6.39 5.52
N PRO A 19 7.82 5.97 4.28
CA PRO A 19 8.72 6.23 3.16
C PRO A 19 8.94 7.72 2.91
N LYS A 20 10.18 8.14 2.76
CA LYS A 20 10.53 9.55 2.54
C LYS A 20 9.94 10.12 1.25
N VAL A 21 9.72 9.29 0.23
CA VAL A 21 9.09 9.68 -1.03
C VAL A 21 7.67 10.26 -0.85
N PHE A 22 7.00 9.98 0.26
CA PHE A 22 5.69 10.55 0.57
C PHE A 22 5.73 12.03 0.98
N THR A 23 6.90 12.55 1.29
CA THR A 23 7.14 13.95 1.67
C THR A 23 7.97 14.71 0.64
N ASP A 24 8.39 14.06 -0.43
CA ASP A 24 9.11 14.69 -1.55
C ASP A 24 8.11 15.43 -2.43
N GLU A 25 8.30 16.73 -2.60
CA GLU A 25 7.41 17.62 -3.36
C GLU A 25 7.27 17.22 -4.84
N ASN A 26 8.29 16.61 -5.40
CA ASN A 26 8.31 16.13 -6.78
C ASN A 26 7.72 14.73 -6.96
N SER A 27 7.38 14.08 -5.86
CA SER A 27 6.84 12.72 -5.88
C SER A 27 5.35 12.70 -6.22
N TYR A 28 4.94 11.70 -7.01
CA TYR A 28 3.55 11.36 -7.25
C TYR A 28 2.74 11.21 -5.96
N TYR A 29 3.36 10.75 -4.88
CA TYR A 29 2.72 10.46 -3.61
C TYR A 29 2.61 11.66 -2.67
N CYS A 30 3.21 12.81 -3.00
CA CYS A 30 3.27 13.96 -2.08
C CYS A 30 1.87 14.52 -1.76
N THR A 31 0.93 14.46 -2.70
CA THR A 31 -0.44 14.96 -2.58
C THR A 31 -1.39 14.01 -1.84
N MET A 32 -0.92 12.81 -1.51
CA MET A 32 -1.68 11.84 -0.70
C MET A 32 -1.94 12.39 0.70
N ARG A 33 -3.11 12.12 1.26
CA ARG A 33 -3.47 12.57 2.62
C ARG A 33 -2.53 11.99 3.67
N LEU A 34 -2.32 12.75 4.73
CA LEU A 34 -1.41 12.36 5.82
C LEU A 34 -1.83 11.02 6.46
N GLU A 35 -3.12 10.82 6.65
CA GLU A 35 -3.67 9.59 7.23
C GLU A 35 -3.36 8.36 6.36
N SER A 36 -3.40 8.52 5.03
CA SER A 36 -3.08 7.44 4.10
C SER A 36 -1.57 7.13 4.08
N LYS A 37 -0.73 8.15 4.16
CA LYS A 37 0.73 7.99 4.31
C LYS A 37 1.08 7.23 5.57
N PHE A 38 0.45 7.59 6.68
CA PHE A 38 0.61 6.90 7.97
C PHE A 38 0.10 5.46 7.91
N ALA A 39 -1.09 5.25 7.36
CA ALA A 39 -1.70 3.92 7.23
C ALA A 39 -0.84 2.97 6.40
N TYR A 40 -0.18 3.44 5.34
CA TYR A 40 0.76 2.63 4.56
C TYR A 40 1.93 2.12 5.42
N GLY A 41 2.55 2.98 6.20
CA GLY A 41 3.65 2.60 7.11
C GLY A 41 3.21 1.58 8.15
N LEU A 42 2.02 1.78 8.73
CA LEU A 42 1.40 0.89 9.70
C LEU A 42 1.08 -0.49 9.08
N LEU A 43 0.55 -0.52 7.86
CA LEU A 43 0.27 -1.78 7.16
C LEU A 43 1.57 -2.54 6.84
N LYS A 44 2.63 -1.85 6.42
CA LYS A 44 3.95 -2.49 6.19
C LYS A 44 4.55 -3.10 7.46
N ASP A 45 4.37 -2.47 8.60
CA ASP A 45 4.84 -2.99 9.89
C ASP A 45 4.20 -4.35 10.22
N ARG A 46 2.98 -4.60 9.76
CA ARG A 46 2.26 -5.85 9.96
C ARG A 46 2.86 -7.05 9.19
N PHE A 47 3.80 -6.86 8.28
CA PHE A 47 4.42 -7.95 7.54
C PHE A 47 5.11 -8.97 8.44
N GLU A 48 5.73 -8.53 9.52
CA GLU A 48 6.34 -9.45 10.50
C GLU A 48 5.32 -10.44 11.08
N LEU A 49 4.13 -9.94 11.42
CA LEU A 49 3.03 -10.77 11.91
C LEU A 49 2.51 -11.72 10.83
N SER A 50 2.39 -11.24 9.59
CA SER A 50 1.96 -12.06 8.46
C SER A 50 2.93 -13.20 8.18
N ILE A 51 4.23 -12.95 8.26
CA ILE A 51 5.27 -13.98 8.10
C ILE A 51 5.16 -15.02 9.21
N LYS A 52 5.00 -14.60 10.48
CA LYS A 52 4.79 -15.52 11.60
C LYS A 52 3.56 -16.40 11.42
N ASN A 53 2.48 -15.85 10.90
CA ASN A 53 1.23 -16.57 10.67
C ASN A 53 1.21 -17.34 9.34
N LYS A 54 2.29 -17.28 8.56
CA LYS A 54 2.39 -17.89 7.22
C LYS A 54 1.28 -17.41 6.26
N TRP A 55 0.90 -16.15 6.34
CA TRP A 55 -0.07 -15.52 5.44
C TRP A 55 0.61 -15.15 4.12
N VAL A 56 0.84 -16.18 3.32
CA VAL A 56 1.49 -16.09 2.01
C VAL A 56 0.61 -16.83 1.00
N ASP A 57 0.41 -16.25 -0.16
CA ASP A 57 -0.36 -16.87 -1.23
C ASP A 57 0.45 -17.92 -2.01
N LYS A 58 -0.16 -18.51 -3.04
CA LYS A 58 0.47 -19.53 -3.88
C LYS A 58 1.66 -19.00 -4.67
N GLU A 59 1.69 -17.70 -4.94
CA GLU A 59 2.76 -17.00 -5.67
C GLU A 59 3.84 -16.43 -4.73
N LYS A 60 3.76 -16.76 -3.44
CA LYS A 60 4.65 -16.29 -2.36
C LYS A 60 4.52 -14.79 -2.05
N ASN A 61 3.40 -14.16 -2.39
CA ASN A 61 3.12 -12.79 -1.95
C ASN A 61 2.56 -12.78 -0.54
N ILE A 62 3.06 -11.85 0.29
CA ILE A 62 2.59 -11.66 1.66
C ILE A 62 1.29 -10.87 1.62
N TYR A 63 0.25 -11.37 2.29
CA TYR A 63 -0.99 -10.64 2.51
C TYR A 63 -1.22 -10.37 3.99
N LEU A 64 -2.04 -9.38 4.27
CA LEU A 64 -2.50 -9.01 5.61
C LEU A 64 -3.95 -9.43 5.79
N ILE A 65 -4.28 -9.89 6.98
CA ILE A 65 -5.67 -9.96 7.44
C ILE A 65 -5.83 -8.87 8.48
N PHE A 66 -6.60 -7.83 8.13
CA PHE A 66 -6.79 -6.68 8.98
C PHE A 66 -8.22 -6.15 8.79
N THR A 67 -9.05 -6.39 9.78
CA THR A 67 -10.46 -6.01 9.70
C THR A 67 -10.63 -4.49 9.79
N VAL A 68 -11.75 -3.99 9.27
CA VAL A 68 -12.08 -2.56 9.38
C VAL A 68 -12.12 -2.11 10.83
N LYS A 69 -12.67 -2.92 11.75
CA LYS A 69 -12.71 -2.62 13.18
C LYS A 69 -11.33 -2.50 13.83
N GLU A 70 -10.38 -3.33 13.42
CA GLU A 70 -8.99 -3.23 13.89
C GLU A 70 -8.33 -1.96 13.36
N LEU A 71 -8.55 -1.64 12.07
CA LEU A 71 -8.05 -0.40 11.48
C LEU A 71 -8.65 0.85 12.14
N GLU A 72 -9.96 0.84 12.45
CA GLU A 72 -10.62 1.92 13.21
C GLU A 72 -9.92 2.17 14.56
N LYS A 73 -9.61 1.11 15.29
CA LYS A 73 -8.93 1.21 16.59
C LYS A 73 -7.50 1.76 16.47
N VAL A 74 -6.73 1.25 15.53
CA VAL A 74 -5.31 1.62 15.40
C VAL A 74 -5.14 3.01 14.79
N LEU A 75 -5.99 3.38 13.84
CA LEU A 75 -5.97 4.71 13.20
C LEU A 75 -6.74 5.76 14.02
N GLY A 76 -7.49 5.36 15.04
CA GLY A 76 -8.30 6.29 15.84
C GLY A 76 -9.40 7.00 15.04
N CYS A 77 -9.97 6.34 14.03
CA CYS A 77 -10.94 6.94 13.13
C CYS A 77 -12.16 6.03 12.93
N LYS A 78 -13.23 6.58 12.34
CA LYS A 78 -14.47 5.85 12.06
C LYS A 78 -14.36 5.05 10.75
N LYS A 79 -15.26 4.08 10.56
CA LYS A 79 -15.38 3.18 9.42
C LYS A 79 -15.27 3.87 8.06
N ASP A 80 -15.99 4.99 7.89
CA ASP A 80 -16.00 5.72 6.61
C ASP A 80 -14.61 6.28 6.26
N LYS A 81 -13.87 6.74 7.28
CA LYS A 81 -12.49 7.22 7.10
C LYS A 81 -11.56 6.06 6.74
N VAL A 82 -11.72 4.90 7.35
CA VAL A 82 -10.95 3.70 6.98
C VAL A 82 -11.17 3.34 5.51
N HIS A 83 -12.43 3.33 5.06
CA HIS A 83 -12.74 3.06 3.65
C HIS A 83 -12.17 4.12 2.70
N GLN A 84 -12.18 5.40 3.13
CA GLN A 84 -11.58 6.49 2.35
C GLN A 84 -10.05 6.32 2.21
N ILE A 85 -9.36 5.98 3.30
CA ILE A 85 -7.92 5.71 3.32
C ILE A 85 -7.58 4.53 2.40
N LYS A 86 -8.32 3.43 2.50
CA LYS A 86 -8.10 2.25 1.65
C LYS A 86 -8.30 2.55 0.17
N ARG A 87 -9.35 3.31 -0.18
CA ARG A 87 -9.59 3.77 -1.55
C ARG A 87 -8.45 4.65 -2.06
N GLU A 88 -8.00 5.60 -1.25
CA GLU A 88 -6.90 6.47 -1.65
C GLU A 88 -5.61 5.68 -1.87
N LEU A 89 -5.25 4.77 -0.96
CA LEU A 89 -4.09 3.90 -1.14
C LEU A 89 -4.20 3.03 -2.41
N ALA A 90 -5.39 2.52 -2.72
CA ALA A 90 -5.62 1.78 -3.96
C ALA A 90 -5.49 2.67 -5.21
N GLN A 91 -5.99 3.91 -5.18
CA GLN A 91 -5.85 4.88 -6.27
C GLN A 91 -4.39 5.23 -6.55
N TYR A 92 -3.55 5.31 -5.51
CA TYR A 92 -2.12 5.55 -5.65
C TYR A 92 -1.32 4.27 -6.00
N GLY A 93 -1.99 3.11 -6.15
CA GLY A 93 -1.34 1.85 -6.48
C GLY A 93 -0.52 1.26 -5.34
N LEU A 94 -0.88 1.54 -4.10
CA LEU A 94 -0.18 1.12 -2.89
C LEU A 94 -0.89 0.02 -2.11
N LEU A 95 -2.14 -0.29 -2.46
CA LEU A 95 -2.95 -1.29 -1.78
C LEU A 95 -3.87 -1.99 -2.76
N GLU A 96 -4.02 -3.30 -2.59
CA GLU A 96 -4.99 -4.15 -3.30
C GLU A 96 -5.75 -5.01 -2.29
N GLU A 97 -7.03 -5.21 -2.51
CA GLU A 97 -7.87 -6.10 -1.70
C GLU A 97 -8.44 -7.24 -2.52
N GLU A 98 -8.29 -8.45 -2.00
CA GLU A 98 -8.89 -9.65 -2.57
C GLU A 98 -9.98 -10.20 -1.65
N ARG A 99 -11.18 -10.41 -2.19
CA ARG A 99 -12.29 -11.06 -1.48
C ARG A 99 -12.06 -12.56 -1.41
N GLN A 100 -12.11 -13.13 -0.20
CA GLN A 100 -11.98 -14.57 0.00
C GLN A 100 -13.33 -15.34 -0.07
N GLY A 101 -14.45 -14.63 -0.23
CA GLY A 101 -15.79 -15.21 -0.21
C GLY A 101 -16.62 -14.82 1.02
N LEU A 102 -17.78 -15.48 1.20
CA LEU A 102 -18.69 -15.19 2.31
C LEU A 102 -18.03 -15.51 3.66
N ASN A 103 -18.22 -14.60 4.63
CA ASN A 103 -17.77 -14.74 6.02
C ASN A 103 -16.25 -14.87 6.24
N LYS A 104 -15.44 -14.59 5.22
CA LYS A 104 -13.97 -14.52 5.37
C LYS A 104 -13.49 -13.08 5.26
N PRO A 105 -12.52 -12.64 6.08
CA PRO A 105 -11.93 -11.32 5.93
C PRO A 105 -11.19 -11.22 4.60
N ASN A 106 -11.21 -10.02 3.99
CA ASN A 106 -10.45 -9.78 2.77
C ASN A 106 -8.96 -9.93 3.04
N ARG A 107 -8.23 -10.39 2.02
CA ARG A 107 -6.78 -10.27 1.98
C ARG A 107 -6.42 -8.87 1.54
N ILE A 108 -5.46 -8.26 2.22
CA ILE A 108 -4.92 -6.95 1.88
C ILE A 108 -3.49 -7.15 1.43
N TYR A 109 -3.16 -6.73 0.23
CA TYR A 109 -1.80 -6.70 -0.30
C TYR A 109 -1.30 -5.25 -0.27
N VAL A 110 -0.16 -5.04 0.36
CA VAL A 110 0.53 -3.75 0.32
C VAL A 110 1.51 -3.79 -0.84
N LEU A 111 1.35 -2.87 -1.77
CA LEU A 111 2.12 -2.83 -2.99
C LEU A 111 3.40 -2.00 -2.83
N ASN A 112 4.39 -2.27 -3.67
CA ASN A 112 5.64 -1.54 -3.68
C ASN A 112 5.46 -0.12 -4.22
N ILE A 113 6.25 0.79 -3.67
CA ILE A 113 6.33 2.17 -4.13
C ILE A 113 7.07 2.20 -5.47
N ASP A 114 6.50 2.86 -6.45
CA ASP A 114 7.18 3.18 -7.69
C ASP A 114 7.89 4.54 -7.55
N THR A 115 9.19 4.51 -7.31
CA THR A 115 10.01 5.71 -7.10
C THR A 115 10.25 6.51 -8.39
N MET A 116 9.95 5.93 -9.56
CA MET A 116 10.12 6.59 -10.87
C MET A 116 8.86 7.37 -11.31
N ARG A 117 7.77 7.25 -10.56
CA ARG A 117 6.52 7.94 -10.86
C ARG A 117 6.61 9.42 -10.50
N THR A 118 6.66 10.27 -11.52
CA THR A 118 6.60 11.73 -11.37
C THR A 118 5.16 12.23 -11.16
N SER A 119 5.02 13.46 -10.70
CA SER A 119 3.85 14.11 -10.11
C SER A 119 2.68 14.43 -11.07
N GLU A 120 2.26 13.52 -11.94
CA GLU A 120 0.96 13.64 -12.57
C GLU A 120 -0.13 13.21 -11.58
N LYS A 121 -0.96 14.17 -11.16
CA LYS A 121 -2.09 13.89 -10.26
C LYS A 121 -3.05 12.91 -10.92
N PRO A 122 -3.53 11.88 -10.21
CA PRO A 122 -4.63 11.07 -10.72
C PRO A 122 -5.85 11.97 -10.88
N THR A 123 -6.23 12.24 -12.11
CA THR A 123 -7.52 12.88 -12.42
C THR A 123 -8.62 11.90 -12.01
N SER A 124 -9.61 12.42 -11.29
CA SER A 124 -10.67 11.65 -10.62
C SER A 124 -11.52 10.74 -11.52
N ASN A 125 -11.33 10.76 -12.83
CA ASN A 125 -12.11 10.01 -13.82
C ASN A 125 -11.33 8.89 -14.55
N GLU A 126 -10.01 8.77 -14.37
CA GLU A 126 -9.20 7.78 -15.09
C GLU A 126 -8.66 6.64 -14.20
N ALA A 127 -8.95 6.66 -12.90
CA ALA A 127 -8.31 5.79 -11.91
C ALA A 127 -8.75 4.31 -11.95
N ILE A 128 -9.71 3.90 -12.80
CA ILE A 128 -10.25 2.52 -12.83
C ILE A 128 -9.73 1.71 -14.03
N MET A 129 -9.16 2.32 -15.07
CA MET A 129 -8.82 1.64 -16.33
C MET A 129 -7.32 1.43 -16.67
N PRO A 130 -6.32 2.18 -16.18
CA PRO A 130 -4.97 2.08 -16.76
C PRO A 130 -4.11 0.91 -16.26
N ILE A 131 -4.36 0.37 -15.07
CA ILE A 131 -3.47 -0.64 -14.46
C ILE A 131 -3.67 -2.02 -15.08
N VAL A 132 -4.91 -2.37 -15.42
CA VAL A 132 -5.23 -3.66 -16.06
C VAL A 132 -4.77 -3.67 -17.51
N THR A 133 -4.87 -2.53 -18.22
CA THR A 133 -4.50 -2.42 -19.65
C THR A 133 -3.00 -2.44 -19.88
N SER A 134 -2.19 -1.84 -19.00
CA SER A 134 -0.72 -1.82 -19.17
C SER A 134 -0.09 -3.18 -18.90
N GLN A 135 -0.57 -3.95 -17.93
CA GLN A 135 -0.06 -5.30 -17.66
C GLN A 135 -0.53 -6.32 -18.72
N ILE A 136 -1.75 -6.19 -19.22
CA ILE A 136 -2.26 -7.01 -20.32
C ILE A 136 -1.55 -6.67 -21.62
N SER A 137 -1.28 -5.40 -21.91
CA SER A 137 -0.52 -4.95 -23.08
C SER A 137 0.91 -5.50 -23.07
N MET A 138 1.60 -5.49 -21.95
CA MET A 138 2.96 -6.05 -21.81
C MET A 138 2.99 -7.57 -21.95
N ARG A 139 1.96 -8.29 -21.48
CA ARG A 139 1.84 -9.75 -21.70
C ARG A 139 1.54 -10.09 -23.15
N LEU A 140 0.65 -9.34 -23.82
CA LEU A 140 0.33 -9.51 -25.23
C LEU A 140 1.53 -9.18 -26.15
N LEU A 141 2.30 -8.12 -25.85
CA LEU A 141 3.52 -7.81 -26.57
C LEU A 141 4.59 -8.92 -26.45
N ARG A 142 4.74 -9.54 -25.28
CA ARG A 142 5.65 -10.69 -25.10
C ARG A 142 5.22 -11.91 -25.91
N VAL A 143 3.92 -12.18 -26.00
CA VAL A 143 3.40 -13.30 -26.79
C VAL A 143 3.55 -13.02 -28.30
N LEU A 144 3.33 -11.79 -28.76
CA LEU A 144 3.49 -11.40 -30.17
C LEU A 144 4.95 -11.40 -30.62
N ILE A 145 5.90 -11.02 -29.75
CA ILE A 145 7.34 -11.05 -30.07
C ILE A 145 7.86 -12.50 -30.14
N SER A 146 7.33 -13.43 -29.33
CA SER A 146 7.74 -14.83 -29.39
C SER A 146 7.12 -15.62 -30.55
N SER A 147 6.05 -15.14 -31.19
CA SER A 147 5.45 -15.77 -32.39
C SER A 147 6.05 -15.30 -33.72
N ASN A 148 6.87 -14.24 -33.75
CA ASN A 148 7.54 -13.74 -34.96
C ASN A 148 9.00 -14.19 -35.10
N LEU A 149 9.46 -15.14 -34.29
CA LEU A 149 10.78 -15.75 -34.34
C LEU A 149 10.71 -17.20 -34.86
N ARG A 150 10.01 -17.41 -36.00
CA ARG A 150 10.13 -18.64 -36.78
C ARG A 150 10.24 -18.32 -38.27
#